data_32fc869bc553cb53f033d8b403709ec8
#
_entry.id   32fc869bc553cb53f033d8b403709ec8
#
_cell.length_a   1.000
_cell.length_b   1.000
_cell.length_c   1.000
_cell.angle_alpha   90.00
_cell.angle_beta   90.00
_cell.angle_gamma   90.00
#
_symmetry.space_group_name_H-M   'P 1'
#
loop_
_entity.id
_entity.type
_entity.pdbx_description
1 polymer ?
#
loop_
_entity_poly.entity_id
_entity_poly.type
_entity_poly.pdbx_seq_one_letter_code
_entity_poly.pdbx_strand_id
1 'polypeptide(L)'
;NNGYARIVRFFMMKYLMVLLSLFSGSVLGMGRVNELCGIDSVKTIEIINLPSYVTTLVPLSKEGLNEIYRYKVVVNEISDLYAGKIIDLLQMKYFRKEKYNNIRWGVSIISKGNNKCEIYFDAFGECGSVNGINVCFEKNEMIGWIKKEIPLLSQKIGGL
;
A
#
# COMPACT_ATOMS: atom_id res chain seq x y z
N ASN A 1 37.53 46.95 20.09
CA ASN A 1 37.08 45.59 20.52
C ASN A 1 35.78 45.10 19.89
N ASN A 2 35.19 45.77 18.88
CA ASN A 2 33.90 45.39 18.28
C ASN A 2 34.02 44.52 16.99
N GLY A 3 35.25 44.33 16.50
CA GLY A 3 35.47 43.56 15.24
C GLY A 3 35.39 42.02 15.44
N TYR A 4 35.92 41.51 16.53
CA TYR A 4 35.95 40.08 16.82
C TYR A 4 34.56 39.47 17.05
N ALA A 5 33.69 40.20 17.73
CA ALA A 5 32.33 39.73 18.02
C ALA A 5 31.45 39.58 16.75
N ARG A 6 31.67 40.39 15.69
CA ARG A 6 30.98 40.28 14.43
C ARG A 6 31.41 39.06 13.60
N ILE A 7 32.72 38.77 13.61
CA ILE A 7 33.30 37.63 12.86
C ILE A 7 32.81 36.31 13.45
N VAL A 8 32.82 36.19 14.78
CA VAL A 8 32.40 34.96 15.48
C VAL A 8 30.88 34.71 15.24
N ARG A 9 30.05 35.73 15.26
CA ARG A 9 28.61 35.60 14.96
C ARG A 9 28.35 35.14 13.52
N PHE A 10 29.15 35.61 12.56
CA PHE A 10 29.01 35.24 11.14
C PHE A 10 29.42 33.78 10.89
N PHE A 11 30.46 33.32 11.55
CA PHE A 11 30.88 31.91 11.48
C PHE A 11 29.89 30.97 12.19
N MET A 12 29.40 31.30 13.37
CA MET A 12 28.37 30.52 14.06
C MET A 12 27.08 30.39 13.27
N MET A 13 26.64 31.47 12.59
CA MET A 13 25.41 31.45 11.79
C MET A 13 25.56 30.57 10.51
N LYS A 14 26.75 30.54 9.89
CA LYS A 14 27.03 29.64 8.76
C LYS A 14 27.08 28.16 9.17
N TYR A 15 27.69 27.84 10.33
CA TYR A 15 27.70 26.47 10.84
C TYR A 15 26.34 26.00 11.32
N LEU A 16 25.51 26.88 11.87
CA LEU A 16 24.14 26.56 12.26
C LEU A 16 23.26 26.23 11.04
N MET A 17 23.40 26.95 9.92
CA MET A 17 22.69 26.66 8.66
C MET A 17 23.14 25.34 8.03
N VAL A 18 24.42 25.00 8.09
CA VAL A 18 24.95 23.73 7.57
C VAL A 18 24.48 22.56 8.45
N LEU A 19 24.41 22.72 9.78
CA LEU A 19 23.87 21.71 10.69
C LEU A 19 22.37 21.49 10.48
N LEU A 20 21.59 22.54 10.21
CA LEU A 20 20.16 22.41 9.91
C LEU A 20 19.89 21.72 8.57
N SER A 21 20.78 21.84 7.58
CA SER A 21 20.63 21.13 6.30
C SER A 21 21.00 19.64 6.36
N LEU A 22 21.79 19.23 7.37
CA LEU A 22 22.12 17.81 7.59
C LEU A 22 21.00 17.03 8.31
N PHE A 23 20.04 17.72 8.93
CA PHE A 23 18.87 17.11 9.55
C PHE A 23 17.65 16.96 8.63
N SER A 24 17.75 17.30 7.34
CA SER A 24 16.82 16.85 6.32
C SER A 24 17.02 15.35 6.01
N GLY A 25 17.17 14.55 7.07
CA GLY A 25 17.10 13.11 7.04
C GLY A 25 15.75 12.74 6.43
N SER A 26 15.78 11.95 5.39
CA SER A 26 14.65 11.32 4.74
C SER A 26 13.68 10.85 5.81
N VAL A 27 12.66 11.63 6.11
CA VAL A 27 11.47 11.13 6.81
C VAL A 27 10.96 10.05 5.86
N LEU A 28 11.22 8.80 6.18
CA LEU A 28 10.58 7.66 5.54
C LEU A 28 9.09 7.96 5.62
N GLY A 29 8.54 8.43 4.48
CA GLY A 29 7.21 9.00 4.43
C GLY A 29 6.20 7.93 4.82
N MET A 30 5.80 7.96 6.07
CA MET A 30 4.73 7.14 6.61
C MET A 30 3.42 7.82 6.23
N GLY A 31 2.55 7.14 5.49
CA GLY A 31 1.26 7.67 5.05
C GLY A 31 0.17 6.63 5.22
N ARG A 32 -1.05 7.01 4.90
CA ARG A 32 -2.19 6.09 4.83
C ARG A 32 -2.42 5.68 3.38
N VAL A 33 -2.79 4.43 3.17
CA VAL A 33 -3.05 3.90 1.82
C VAL A 33 -4.10 4.75 1.09
N ASN A 34 -5.13 5.24 1.78
CA ASN A 34 -6.15 6.08 1.16
C ASN A 34 -5.62 7.42 0.61
N GLU A 35 -4.50 7.93 1.12
CA GLU A 35 -3.86 9.13 0.56
C GLU A 35 -3.30 8.88 -0.85
N LEU A 36 -2.90 7.62 -1.13
CA LEU A 36 -2.46 7.19 -2.46
C LEU A 36 -3.63 6.80 -3.36
N CYS A 37 -4.74 6.35 -2.79
CA CYS A 37 -5.92 5.88 -3.51
C CYS A 37 -6.88 7.00 -3.89
N GLY A 38 -7.10 7.98 -3.00
CA GLY A 38 -8.11 9.03 -3.19
C GLY A 38 -9.54 8.50 -3.26
N ILE A 39 -9.86 7.44 -2.49
CA ILE A 39 -11.18 6.81 -2.49
C ILE A 39 -11.99 7.33 -1.30
N ASP A 40 -13.14 7.93 -1.58
CA ASP A 40 -14.12 8.44 -0.62
C ASP A 40 -15.42 7.62 -0.58
N SER A 41 -15.65 6.82 -1.62
CA SER A 41 -16.83 5.98 -1.79
C SER A 41 -16.43 4.72 -2.54
N VAL A 42 -17.17 3.62 -2.40
CA VAL A 42 -16.90 2.36 -3.09
C VAL A 42 -18.13 1.94 -3.90
N LYS A 43 -17.91 1.67 -5.19
CA LYS A 43 -18.93 1.11 -6.10
C LYS A 43 -18.65 -0.36 -6.38
N THR A 44 -17.40 -0.67 -6.70
CA THR A 44 -16.99 -2.02 -7.12
C THR A 44 -15.68 -2.38 -6.45
N ILE A 45 -15.55 -3.63 -6.04
CA ILE A 45 -14.26 -4.23 -5.68
C ILE A 45 -14.01 -5.45 -6.55
N GLU A 46 -12.83 -5.53 -7.12
CA GLU A 46 -12.33 -6.70 -7.82
C GLU A 46 -11.14 -7.26 -7.04
N ILE A 47 -11.12 -8.56 -6.84
CA ILE A 47 -10.06 -9.25 -6.12
C ILE A 47 -9.56 -10.38 -7.00
N ILE A 48 -8.24 -10.43 -7.20
CA ILE A 48 -7.56 -11.54 -7.85
C ILE A 48 -6.56 -12.17 -6.89
N ASN A 49 -6.39 -13.47 -6.99
CA ASN A 49 -5.45 -14.19 -6.14
C ASN A 49 -4.78 -15.34 -6.87
N LEU A 50 -3.47 -15.49 -6.63
CA LEU A 50 -2.72 -16.70 -6.89
C LEU A 50 -2.31 -17.30 -5.54
N PRO A 51 -2.87 -18.47 -5.15
CA PRO A 51 -2.58 -19.08 -3.86
C PRO A 51 -1.08 -19.33 -3.64
N SER A 52 -0.63 -19.24 -2.39
CA SER A 52 0.78 -19.40 -2.01
C SER A 52 1.35 -20.77 -2.31
N TYR A 53 0.52 -21.82 -2.38
CA TYR A 53 0.95 -23.18 -2.75
C TYR A 53 1.26 -23.31 -4.25
N VAL A 54 0.87 -22.35 -5.09
CA VAL A 54 1.24 -22.34 -6.51
C VAL A 54 2.66 -21.80 -6.63
N THR A 55 3.59 -22.70 -6.97
CA THR A 55 4.99 -22.31 -7.19
C THR A 55 5.15 -21.58 -8.51
N THR A 56 5.90 -20.47 -8.50
CA THR A 56 6.31 -19.72 -9.68
C THR A 56 7.83 -19.79 -9.83
N LEU A 57 8.32 -19.91 -11.06
CA LEU A 57 9.78 -20.01 -11.34
C LEU A 57 10.51 -18.69 -11.00
N VAL A 58 9.80 -17.57 -11.04
CA VAL A 58 10.33 -16.25 -10.72
C VAL A 58 9.38 -15.53 -9.77
N PRO A 59 9.86 -14.55 -8.99
CA PRO A 59 9.01 -13.67 -8.21
C PRO A 59 7.97 -12.98 -9.09
N LEU A 60 6.72 -12.97 -8.65
CA LEU A 60 5.60 -12.53 -9.45
C LEU A 60 5.45 -11.02 -9.40
N SER A 61 5.42 -10.38 -10.57
CA SER A 61 5.07 -8.96 -10.72
C SER A 61 3.55 -8.76 -10.77
N LYS A 62 3.10 -7.50 -10.80
CA LYS A 62 1.70 -7.12 -11.01
C LYS A 62 1.18 -7.69 -12.33
N GLU A 63 1.92 -7.52 -13.41
CA GLU A 63 1.59 -8.01 -14.75
C GLU A 63 1.46 -9.52 -14.74
N GLY A 64 2.45 -10.21 -14.17
CA GLY A 64 2.42 -11.66 -14.05
C GLY A 64 1.22 -12.17 -13.23
N LEU A 65 0.86 -11.52 -12.13
CA LEU A 65 -0.35 -11.90 -11.39
C LEU A 65 -1.61 -11.73 -12.23
N ASN A 66 -1.73 -10.65 -12.98
CA ASN A 66 -2.89 -10.40 -13.85
C ASN A 66 -3.03 -11.42 -14.99
N GLU A 67 -1.95 -12.10 -15.36
CA GLU A 67 -1.96 -13.15 -16.39
C GLU A 67 -2.31 -14.54 -15.83
N ILE A 68 -1.85 -14.86 -14.61
CA ILE A 68 -1.90 -16.23 -14.10
C ILE A 68 -2.70 -16.41 -12.80
N TYR A 69 -3.47 -15.42 -12.36
CA TYR A 69 -4.32 -15.57 -11.16
C TYR A 69 -5.23 -16.81 -11.29
N ARG A 70 -5.53 -17.47 -10.19
CA ARG A 70 -6.45 -18.62 -10.14
C ARG A 70 -7.85 -18.24 -9.71
N TYR A 71 -7.97 -17.19 -8.89
CA TYR A 71 -9.26 -16.76 -8.37
C TYR A 71 -9.47 -15.30 -8.71
N LYS A 72 -10.68 -15.01 -9.18
CA LYS A 72 -11.17 -13.66 -9.43
C LYS A 72 -12.58 -13.54 -8.87
N VAL A 73 -12.80 -12.51 -8.07
CA VAL A 73 -14.11 -12.14 -7.55
C VAL A 73 -14.35 -10.68 -7.90
N VAL A 74 -15.54 -10.38 -8.41
CA VAL A 74 -15.98 -9.00 -8.65
C VAL A 74 -17.29 -8.82 -7.89
N VAL A 75 -17.32 -7.82 -7.02
CA VAL A 75 -18.55 -7.42 -6.31
C VAL A 75 -18.92 -6.03 -6.80
N ASN A 76 -20.03 -5.95 -7.50
CA ASN A 76 -20.64 -4.71 -7.97
C ASN A 76 -21.72 -4.25 -6.99
N GLU A 77 -21.97 -2.95 -6.95
CA GLU A 77 -23.03 -2.35 -6.11
C GLU A 77 -22.90 -2.74 -4.64
N ILE A 78 -21.72 -2.44 -4.09
CA ILE A 78 -21.38 -2.75 -2.71
C ILE A 78 -22.32 -1.99 -1.77
N SER A 79 -22.87 -2.67 -0.75
CA SER A 79 -23.68 -2.02 0.27
C SER A 79 -22.87 -0.99 1.05
N ASP A 80 -23.54 0.04 1.59
CA ASP A 80 -22.86 1.10 2.34
C ASP A 80 -22.09 0.58 3.56
N LEU A 81 -22.55 -0.50 4.19
CA LEU A 81 -21.84 -1.15 5.28
C LEU A 81 -20.47 -1.71 4.84
N TYR A 82 -20.45 -2.44 3.73
CA TYR A 82 -19.20 -2.98 3.19
C TYR A 82 -18.31 -1.88 2.58
N ALA A 83 -18.91 -0.86 1.96
CA ALA A 83 -18.19 0.30 1.46
C ALA A 83 -17.46 1.03 2.59
N GLY A 84 -18.14 1.28 3.72
CA GLY A 84 -17.53 1.86 4.93
C GLY A 84 -16.37 1.02 5.44
N LYS A 85 -16.55 -0.32 5.52
CA LYS A 85 -15.47 -1.22 5.97
C LYS A 85 -14.24 -1.18 5.04
N ILE A 86 -14.44 -1.12 3.71
CA ILE A 86 -13.34 -1.02 2.76
C ILE A 86 -12.60 0.31 2.94
N ILE A 87 -13.31 1.42 3.13
CA ILE A 87 -12.70 2.73 3.39
C ILE A 87 -11.88 2.71 4.68
N ASP A 88 -12.37 2.07 5.75
CA ASP A 88 -11.64 1.89 7.00
C ASP A 88 -10.35 1.07 6.80
N LEU A 89 -10.42 -0.01 6.01
CA LEU A 89 -9.25 -0.81 5.66
C LEU A 89 -8.20 -0.02 4.88
N LEU A 90 -8.61 0.95 4.05
CA LEU A 90 -7.70 1.85 3.35
C LEU A 90 -6.99 2.86 4.27
N GLN A 91 -7.38 2.98 5.55
CA GLN A 91 -6.67 3.80 6.54
C GLN A 91 -5.40 3.12 7.08
N MET A 92 -5.09 1.87 6.64
CA MET A 92 -3.85 1.20 7.03
C MET A 92 -2.64 2.05 6.66
N LYS A 93 -1.65 2.05 7.56
CA LYS A 93 -0.40 2.79 7.38
C LYS A 93 0.56 2.02 6.50
N TYR A 94 1.33 2.76 5.71
CA TYR A 94 2.39 2.22 4.87
C TYR A 94 3.69 3.01 5.06
N PHE A 95 4.79 2.39 4.67
CA PHE A 95 6.06 3.05 4.40
C PHE A 95 6.56 2.64 3.02
N ARG A 96 7.24 3.55 2.32
CA ARG A 96 7.75 3.30 0.97
C ARG A 96 8.90 2.31 0.98
N LYS A 97 8.98 1.48 -0.05
CA LYS A 97 10.06 0.54 -0.30
C LYS A 97 10.56 0.70 -1.73
N GLU A 98 11.88 0.63 -1.95
CA GLU A 98 12.47 0.87 -3.28
C GLU A 98 12.04 -0.18 -4.31
N LYS A 99 12.03 -1.46 -3.92
CA LYS A 99 11.65 -2.55 -4.82
C LYS A 99 10.97 -3.67 -4.05
N TYR A 100 9.87 -4.15 -4.62
CA TYR A 100 9.18 -5.33 -4.13
C TYR A 100 8.62 -6.15 -5.29
N ASN A 101 8.85 -7.47 -5.26
CA ASN A 101 8.28 -8.45 -6.17
C ASN A 101 7.76 -9.62 -5.34
N ASN A 102 6.96 -10.49 -5.89
CA ASN A 102 6.31 -11.66 -5.30
C ASN A 102 4.88 -11.39 -4.85
N ILE A 103 4.16 -10.71 -5.72
CA ILE A 103 2.75 -10.38 -5.57
C ILE A 103 1.90 -11.67 -5.63
N ARG A 104 0.89 -11.79 -4.76
CA ARG A 104 -0.05 -12.92 -4.72
C ARG A 104 -1.50 -12.49 -4.70
N TRP A 105 -1.75 -11.25 -4.30
CA TRP A 105 -3.07 -10.65 -4.23
C TRP A 105 -3.12 -9.36 -5.02
N GLY A 106 -4.21 -9.16 -5.74
CA GLY A 106 -4.56 -7.88 -6.35
C GLY A 106 -5.96 -7.47 -5.89
N VAL A 107 -6.11 -6.23 -5.48
CA VAL A 107 -7.38 -5.62 -5.10
C VAL A 107 -7.54 -4.34 -5.90
N SER A 108 -8.59 -4.27 -6.71
CA SER A 108 -8.96 -3.07 -7.46
C SER A 108 -10.27 -2.52 -6.94
N ILE A 109 -10.26 -1.29 -6.49
CA ILE A 109 -11.41 -0.59 -5.93
C ILE A 109 -11.80 0.53 -6.90
N ILE A 110 -13.08 0.58 -7.27
CA ILE A 110 -13.63 1.64 -8.11
C ILE A 110 -14.63 2.43 -7.27
N SER A 111 -14.43 3.75 -7.18
CA SER A 111 -15.34 4.64 -6.47
C SER A 111 -16.63 4.92 -7.27
N LYS A 112 -17.65 5.48 -6.60
CA LYS A 112 -18.85 6.00 -7.28
C LYS A 112 -18.50 7.11 -8.29
N GLY A 113 -17.39 7.86 -8.06
CA GLY A 113 -16.83 8.85 -8.97
C GLY A 113 -15.91 8.29 -10.06
N ASN A 114 -15.84 6.96 -10.24
CA ASN A 114 -14.98 6.25 -11.18
C ASN A 114 -13.46 6.39 -10.94
N ASN A 115 -13.03 6.90 -9.80
CA ASN A 115 -11.62 6.82 -9.40
C ASN A 115 -11.27 5.37 -9.13
N LYS A 116 -10.08 4.94 -9.58
CA LYS A 116 -9.58 3.57 -9.41
C LYS A 116 -8.40 3.56 -8.45
N CYS A 117 -8.41 2.64 -7.50
CA CYS A 117 -7.27 2.31 -6.66
C CYS A 117 -6.87 0.85 -6.88
N GLU A 118 -5.61 0.61 -7.20
CA GLU A 118 -5.05 -0.72 -7.36
C GLU A 118 -4.05 -0.99 -6.25
N ILE A 119 -4.29 -2.06 -5.49
CA ILE A 119 -3.44 -2.48 -4.38
C ILE A 119 -3.01 -3.91 -4.65
N TYR A 120 -1.73 -4.17 -4.56
CA TYR A 120 -1.15 -5.49 -4.70
C TYR A 120 -0.43 -5.88 -3.43
N PHE A 121 -0.53 -7.16 -3.03
CA PHE A 121 0.10 -7.66 -1.82
C PHE A 121 0.85 -8.95 -2.11
N ASP A 122 1.86 -9.23 -1.29
CA ASP A 122 2.45 -10.56 -1.18
C ASP A 122 1.49 -11.58 -0.55
N ALA A 123 1.96 -12.79 -0.36
CA ALA A 123 1.16 -13.87 0.22
C ALA A 123 0.66 -13.57 1.64
N PHE A 124 1.40 -12.78 2.40
CA PHE A 124 1.14 -12.46 3.79
C PHE A 124 0.48 -11.08 3.97
N GLY A 125 0.50 -10.24 2.94
CA GLY A 125 0.00 -8.87 3.00
C GLY A 125 0.96 -7.89 3.67
N GLU A 126 2.24 -8.26 3.78
CA GLU A 126 3.24 -7.42 4.43
C GLU A 126 3.73 -6.30 3.52
N CYS A 127 3.99 -6.61 2.25
CA CYS A 127 4.46 -5.65 1.27
C CYS A 127 3.76 -5.82 -0.08
N GLY A 128 3.91 -4.81 -0.94
CA GLY A 128 3.32 -4.82 -2.28
C GLY A 128 3.40 -3.48 -2.97
N SER A 129 2.31 -3.06 -3.62
CA SER A 129 2.21 -1.74 -4.24
C SER A 129 0.82 -1.15 -4.14
N VAL A 130 0.74 0.18 -4.11
CA VAL A 130 -0.51 0.96 -4.19
C VAL A 130 -0.36 1.95 -5.34
N ASN A 131 -1.23 1.85 -6.35
CA ASN A 131 -1.18 2.65 -7.57
C ASN A 131 0.23 2.72 -8.19
N GLY A 132 0.95 1.58 -8.19
CA GLY A 132 2.31 1.47 -8.74
C GLY A 132 3.44 1.92 -7.80
N ILE A 133 3.14 2.44 -6.62
CA ILE A 133 4.14 2.83 -5.61
C ILE A 133 4.41 1.62 -4.72
N ASN A 134 5.66 1.16 -4.64
CA ASN A 134 6.06 0.07 -3.77
C ASN A 134 6.01 0.47 -2.31
N VAL A 135 5.35 -0.34 -1.50
CA VAL A 135 5.10 -0.08 -0.08
C VAL A 135 5.18 -1.36 0.76
N CYS A 136 5.44 -1.20 2.05
CA CYS A 136 5.13 -2.20 3.06
C CYS A 136 4.14 -1.62 4.05
N PHE A 137 3.31 -2.47 4.65
CA PHE A 137 2.22 -2.08 5.53
C PHE A 137 2.58 -2.35 6.98
N GLU A 138 2.26 -1.42 7.87
CA GLU A 138 2.51 -1.61 9.31
C GLU A 138 1.62 -2.73 9.87
N LYS A 139 0.33 -2.71 9.49
CA LYS A 139 -0.67 -3.71 9.82
C LYS A 139 -1.68 -3.80 8.70
N ASN A 140 -1.78 -4.96 8.08
CA ASN A 140 -2.71 -5.18 6.98
C ASN A 140 -3.83 -6.13 7.40
N GLU A 141 -5.03 -5.57 7.60
CA GLU A 141 -6.23 -6.34 7.91
C GLU A 141 -7.05 -6.70 6.67
N MET A 142 -6.71 -6.14 5.50
CA MET A 142 -7.51 -6.30 4.27
C MET A 142 -7.57 -7.76 3.81
N ILE A 143 -6.42 -8.45 3.76
CA ILE A 143 -6.39 -9.87 3.35
C ILE A 143 -7.18 -10.74 4.32
N GLY A 144 -7.07 -10.50 5.62
CA GLY A 144 -7.84 -11.21 6.64
C GLY A 144 -9.35 -11.00 6.48
N TRP A 145 -9.75 -9.76 6.21
CA TRP A 145 -11.13 -9.42 5.92
C TRP A 145 -11.65 -10.09 4.65
N ILE A 146 -10.88 -10.02 3.54
CA ILE A 146 -11.23 -10.69 2.28
C ILE A 146 -11.47 -12.19 2.49
N LYS A 147 -10.56 -12.86 3.16
CA LYS A 147 -10.67 -14.30 3.44
C LYS A 147 -11.91 -14.66 4.27
N LYS A 148 -12.31 -13.78 5.18
CA LYS A 148 -13.46 -14.00 6.07
C LYS A 148 -14.78 -13.71 5.36
N GLU A 149 -14.88 -12.60 4.65
CA GLU A 149 -16.15 -12.08 4.11
C GLU A 149 -16.43 -12.60 2.68
N ILE A 150 -15.42 -13.16 2.01
CA ILE A 150 -15.57 -13.73 0.67
C ILE A 150 -15.34 -15.25 0.71
N PRO A 151 -16.40 -16.02 1.09
CA PRO A 151 -16.28 -17.47 1.36
C PRO A 151 -15.71 -18.30 0.22
N LEU A 152 -15.94 -17.88 -1.04
CA LEU A 152 -15.42 -18.57 -2.22
C LEU A 152 -13.89 -18.57 -2.29
N LEU A 153 -13.25 -17.50 -1.78
CA LEU A 153 -11.80 -17.44 -1.67
C LEU A 153 -11.30 -18.25 -0.46
N SER A 154 -12.03 -18.25 0.65
CA SER A 154 -11.65 -18.98 1.85
C SER A 154 -11.79 -20.51 1.69
N GLN A 155 -12.85 -20.99 1.05
CA GLN A 155 -13.09 -22.42 0.85
C GLN A 155 -12.06 -23.09 -0.06
N LYS A 156 -11.55 -22.37 -1.06
CA LYS A 156 -10.56 -22.91 -2.01
C LYS A 156 -9.11 -22.74 -1.56
N ILE A 157 -8.83 -21.84 -0.62
CA ILE A 157 -7.50 -21.63 -0.02
C ILE A 157 -7.25 -22.61 1.14
N GLY A 158 -8.29 -23.08 1.81
CA GLY A 158 -8.23 -24.03 2.93
C GLY A 158 -8.45 -25.50 2.56
N GLY A 159 -8.70 -25.82 1.31
CA GLY A 159 -8.94 -27.17 0.83
C GLY A 159 -7.66 -27.87 0.36
N LEU A 160 -6.92 -28.43 1.29
CA LEU A 160 -6.04 -29.58 1.15
C LEU A 160 -6.57 -30.69 2.07
#